data_6c8500f6f5f002c63456e6eb86e52f5d
#
_entry.id   6c8500f6f5f002c63456e6eb86e52f5d
#
_cell.length_a   1.000
_cell.length_b   1.000
_cell.length_c   1.000
_cell.angle_alpha   90.00
_cell.angle_beta   90.00
_cell.angle_gamma   90.00
#
_symmetry.space_group_name_H-M   'P 1'
#
loop_
_entity.id
_entity.type
_entity.pdbx_description
1 polymer ?
#
loop_
_entity_poly.entity_id
_entity_poly.type
_entity_poly.pdbx_seq_one_letter_code
_entity_poly.pdbx_strand_id
1 'polypeptide(L)'
;MSKPDDSRSIETRDQLVQAAIELFGLAGYDGTSTRAISSKAGASLGAIPYHFKTKENLYLAAAETIAEQVSRKLGPALDAFETQIYSDKLSRKRAISLLEEIFTPFVMMLASNDSETWARFT
;
A
#
# COMPACT_ATOMS: atom_id res chain seq x y z
N MET A 1 7.06 21.25 -18.13
CA MET A 1 5.87 20.79 -18.84
C MET A 1 5.94 19.28 -19.05
N SER A 2 5.05 18.52 -18.46
CA SER A 2 5.07 17.08 -18.63
C SER A 2 4.59 16.72 -20.04
N LYS A 3 5.32 15.83 -20.68
CA LYS A 3 4.93 15.32 -21.98
C LYS A 3 3.76 14.36 -21.82
N PRO A 4 2.85 14.25 -22.83
CA PRO A 4 1.76 13.28 -22.76
C PRO A 4 2.24 11.85 -22.50
N ASP A 5 3.43 11.50 -23.02
CA ASP A 5 4.04 10.19 -22.82
C ASP A 5 4.43 9.94 -21.37
N ASP A 6 4.89 10.98 -20.65
CA ASP A 6 5.25 10.89 -19.25
C ASP A 6 4.01 10.63 -18.39
N SER A 7 2.89 11.29 -18.69
CA SER A 7 1.62 11.06 -17.98
C SER A 7 1.11 9.63 -18.16
N ARG A 8 1.18 9.12 -19.39
CA ARG A 8 0.79 7.74 -19.68
C ARG A 8 1.71 6.73 -19.00
N SER A 9 3.00 7.05 -18.94
CA SER A 9 4.00 6.21 -18.29
C SER A 9 3.72 6.09 -16.81
N ILE A 10 3.44 7.22 -16.13
CA ILE A 10 3.11 7.25 -14.71
C ILE A 10 1.82 6.48 -14.45
N GLU A 11 0.79 6.70 -15.27
CA GLU A 11 -0.49 6.02 -15.14
C GLU A 11 -0.34 4.51 -15.31
N THR A 12 0.43 4.08 -16.32
CA THR A 12 0.70 2.66 -16.56
C THR A 12 1.43 2.04 -15.38
N ARG A 13 2.44 2.74 -14.85
CA ARG A 13 3.18 2.27 -13.68
C ARG A 13 2.26 2.06 -12.49
N ASP A 14 1.40 3.03 -12.22
CA ASP A 14 0.46 2.96 -11.10
C ASP A 14 -0.54 1.83 -11.29
N GLN A 15 -1.04 1.63 -12.50
CA GLN A 15 -1.96 0.53 -12.80
C GLN A 15 -1.29 -0.83 -12.60
N LEU A 16 -0.02 -0.96 -12.98
CA LEU A 16 0.75 -2.18 -12.75
C LEU A 16 0.95 -2.45 -11.27
N VAL A 17 1.26 -1.42 -10.49
CA VAL A 17 1.41 -1.57 -9.03
C VAL A 17 0.10 -2.00 -8.39
N GLN A 18 -1.02 -1.40 -8.75
CA GLN A 18 -2.32 -1.76 -8.20
C GLN A 18 -2.72 -3.19 -8.56
N ALA A 19 -2.51 -3.58 -9.81
CA ALA A 19 -2.76 -4.96 -10.25
C ALA A 19 -1.87 -5.95 -9.50
N ALA A 20 -0.61 -5.59 -9.28
CA ALA A 20 0.35 -6.40 -8.54
C ALA A 20 -0.09 -6.60 -7.08
N ILE A 21 -0.52 -5.53 -6.41
CA ILE A 21 -1.02 -5.62 -5.04
C ILE A 21 -2.17 -6.62 -4.95
N GLU A 22 -3.14 -6.53 -5.84
CA GLU A 22 -4.29 -7.44 -5.84
C GLU A 22 -3.89 -8.89 -6.10
N LEU A 23 -3.10 -9.14 -7.13
CA LEU A 23 -2.75 -10.50 -7.52
C LEU A 23 -1.76 -11.14 -6.55
N PHE A 24 -0.77 -10.42 -6.09
CA PHE A 24 0.15 -10.94 -5.06
C PHE A 24 -0.59 -11.21 -3.76
N GLY A 25 -1.58 -10.38 -3.43
CA GLY A 25 -2.40 -10.59 -2.24
C GLY A 25 -3.27 -11.84 -2.32
N LEU A 26 -3.74 -12.18 -3.52
CA LEU A 26 -4.61 -13.34 -3.71
C LEU A 26 -3.83 -14.65 -3.86
N ALA A 27 -2.72 -14.64 -4.60
CA ALA A 27 -2.02 -15.85 -5.00
C ALA A 27 -0.58 -15.94 -4.52
N GLY A 28 -0.06 -14.90 -3.87
CA GLY A 28 1.34 -14.84 -3.41
C GLY A 28 2.30 -14.51 -4.54
N TYR A 29 3.56 -14.34 -4.19
CA TYR A 29 4.60 -13.98 -5.15
C TYR A 29 4.78 -15.07 -6.22
N ASP A 30 4.97 -16.31 -5.79
CA ASP A 30 5.22 -17.42 -6.69
C ASP A 30 4.00 -17.81 -7.53
N GLY A 31 2.81 -17.56 -6.98
CA GLY A 31 1.55 -17.89 -7.65
C GLY A 31 1.07 -16.84 -8.65
N THR A 32 1.82 -15.74 -8.81
CA THR A 32 1.44 -14.62 -9.68
C THR A 32 2.45 -14.45 -10.80
N SER A 33 1.99 -14.43 -12.04
CA SER A 33 2.85 -14.18 -13.19
C SER A 33 2.84 -12.70 -13.60
N THR A 34 3.93 -12.24 -14.20
CA THR A 34 3.99 -10.88 -14.76
C THR A 34 2.99 -10.70 -15.90
N ARG A 35 2.71 -11.77 -16.65
CA ARG A 35 1.69 -11.74 -17.68
C ARG A 35 0.29 -11.47 -17.10
N ALA A 36 -0.04 -12.12 -15.99
CA ALA A 36 -1.33 -11.91 -15.32
C ALA A 36 -1.44 -10.46 -14.82
N ILE A 37 -0.37 -9.91 -14.27
CA ILE A 37 -0.34 -8.52 -13.79
C ILE A 37 -0.54 -7.55 -14.96
N SER A 38 0.20 -7.73 -16.05
CA SER A 38 0.06 -6.89 -17.24
C SER A 38 -1.35 -6.94 -17.81
N SER A 39 -1.92 -8.13 -17.90
CA SER A 39 -3.28 -8.32 -18.41
C SER A 39 -4.31 -7.60 -17.54
N LYS A 40 -4.21 -7.76 -16.22
CA LYS A 40 -5.12 -7.10 -15.28
C LYS A 40 -5.00 -5.57 -15.35
N ALA A 41 -3.80 -5.08 -15.52
CA ALA A 41 -3.55 -3.64 -15.62
C ALA A 41 -3.94 -3.05 -16.97
N GLY A 42 -4.25 -3.87 -17.96
CA GLY A 42 -4.49 -3.40 -19.31
C GLY A 42 -3.23 -2.89 -20.00
N ALA A 43 -2.07 -3.40 -19.60
CA ALA A 43 -0.76 -2.97 -20.11
C ALA A 43 -0.15 -4.04 -21.01
N SER A 44 0.83 -3.64 -21.83
CA SER A 44 1.59 -4.58 -22.64
C SER A 44 2.58 -5.36 -21.77
N LEU A 45 3.01 -6.53 -22.26
CA LEU A 45 4.01 -7.35 -21.57
C LEU A 45 5.33 -6.62 -21.35
N GLY A 46 5.69 -5.73 -22.27
CA GLY A 46 6.92 -4.94 -22.16
C GLY A 46 6.89 -3.86 -21.08
N ALA A 47 5.71 -3.54 -20.55
CA ALA A 47 5.57 -2.47 -19.57
C ALA A 47 6.28 -2.81 -18.23
N ILE A 48 6.20 -4.05 -17.77
CA ILE A 48 6.86 -4.44 -16.52
C ILE A 48 8.38 -4.34 -16.62
N PRO A 49 9.03 -4.92 -17.63
CA PRO A 49 10.48 -4.71 -17.80
C PRO A 49 10.86 -3.25 -17.95
N TYR A 50 10.03 -2.46 -18.62
CA TYR A 50 10.30 -1.04 -18.83
C TYR A 50 10.28 -0.26 -17.51
N HIS A 51 9.26 -0.46 -16.68
CA HIS A 51 9.07 0.32 -15.45
C HIS A 51 9.81 -0.24 -14.24
N PHE A 52 9.94 -1.56 -14.14
CA PHE A 52 10.41 -2.22 -12.91
C PHE A 52 11.64 -3.10 -13.12
N LYS A 53 11.99 -3.45 -14.33
CA LYS A 53 13.07 -4.36 -14.71
C LYS A 53 12.71 -5.82 -14.40
N THR A 54 12.35 -6.14 -13.16
CA THR A 54 12.09 -7.51 -12.72
C THR A 54 10.76 -7.61 -11.97
N LYS A 55 10.24 -8.81 -11.85
CA LYS A 55 9.07 -9.14 -11.02
C LYS A 55 9.33 -8.79 -9.55
N GLU A 56 10.54 -9.06 -9.09
CA GLU A 56 10.95 -8.76 -7.72
C GLU A 56 10.86 -7.26 -7.43
N ASN A 57 11.35 -6.41 -8.33
CA ASN A 57 11.24 -4.96 -8.18
C ASN A 57 9.79 -4.49 -8.17
N LEU A 58 8.95 -5.11 -8.98
CA LEU A 58 7.51 -4.81 -8.97
C LEU A 58 6.88 -5.19 -7.63
N TYR A 59 7.27 -6.34 -7.08
CA TYR A 59 6.80 -6.78 -5.76
C TYR A 59 7.22 -5.79 -4.67
N LEU A 60 8.46 -5.31 -4.71
CA LEU A 60 8.95 -4.31 -3.76
C LEU A 60 8.20 -2.98 -3.90
N ALA A 61 7.93 -2.56 -5.13
CA ALA A 61 7.15 -1.33 -5.37
C ALA A 61 5.72 -1.46 -4.81
N ALA A 62 5.11 -2.63 -4.95
CA ALA A 62 3.80 -2.91 -4.38
C ALA A 62 3.84 -2.83 -2.84
N ALA A 63 4.86 -3.43 -2.23
CA ALA A 63 5.05 -3.39 -0.78
C ALA A 63 5.25 -1.96 -0.27
N GLU A 64 6.06 -1.15 -0.97
CA GLU A 64 6.27 0.25 -0.64
C GLU A 64 4.98 1.05 -0.70
N THR A 65 4.15 0.80 -1.72
CA THR A 65 2.87 1.48 -1.87
C THR A 65 1.93 1.16 -0.71
N ILE A 66 1.88 -0.10 -0.29
CA ILE A 66 1.10 -0.51 0.88
C ILE A 66 1.62 0.19 2.14
N ALA A 67 2.92 0.20 2.34
CA ALA A 67 3.55 0.83 3.50
C ALA A 67 3.24 2.34 3.56
N GLU A 68 3.29 3.03 2.42
CA GLU A 68 2.94 4.44 2.34
C GLU A 68 1.48 4.69 2.71
N GLN A 69 0.57 3.85 2.24
CA GLN A 69 -0.86 3.97 2.54
C GLN A 69 -1.13 3.74 4.02
N VAL A 70 -0.50 2.74 4.61
CA VAL A 70 -0.61 2.47 6.05
C VAL A 70 -0.06 3.66 6.84
N SER A 71 1.11 4.16 6.48
CA SER A 71 1.75 5.30 7.13
C SER A 71 0.87 6.56 7.09
N ARG A 72 0.26 6.84 5.95
CA ARG A 72 -0.62 8.00 5.81
C ARG A 72 -1.86 7.89 6.69
N LYS A 73 -2.41 6.70 6.87
CA LYS A 73 -3.60 6.48 7.68
C LYS A 73 -3.31 6.46 9.17
N LEU A 74 -2.18 5.85 9.57
CA LEU A 74 -1.83 5.68 10.98
C LEU A 74 -0.89 6.75 11.52
N GLY A 75 -0.11 7.41 10.64
CA GLY A 75 0.89 8.38 11.05
C GLY A 75 0.38 9.47 11.99
N PRO A 76 -0.72 10.19 11.65
CA PRO A 76 -1.24 11.23 12.53
C PRO A 76 -1.65 10.72 13.91
N ALA A 77 -2.23 9.53 13.99
CA ALA A 77 -2.62 8.92 15.27
C ALA A 77 -1.39 8.54 16.10
N LEU A 78 -0.36 8.00 15.44
CA LEU A 78 0.90 7.66 16.10
C LEU A 78 1.63 8.89 16.60
N ASP A 79 1.64 9.96 15.81
CA ASP A 79 2.26 11.23 16.20
C ASP A 79 1.58 11.83 17.43
N ALA A 80 0.25 11.80 17.47
CA ALA A 80 -0.53 12.27 18.61
C ALA A 80 -0.22 11.46 19.87
N PHE A 81 -0.12 10.15 19.74
CA PHE A 81 0.21 9.23 20.82
C PHE A 81 1.60 9.52 21.38
N GLU A 82 2.58 9.67 20.50
CA GLU A 82 3.96 9.97 20.86
C GLU A 82 4.06 11.30 21.62
N THR A 83 3.39 12.33 21.13
CA THR A 83 3.36 13.64 21.79
C THR A 83 2.81 13.53 23.21
N GLN A 84 1.74 12.76 23.42
CA GLN A 84 1.14 12.56 24.73
C GLN A 84 2.06 11.79 25.68
N ILE A 85 2.78 10.80 25.18
CA ILE A 85 3.73 10.03 25.99
C ILE A 85 4.83 10.94 26.52
N TYR A 86 5.40 11.80 25.68
CA TYR A 86 6.50 12.67 26.06
C TYR A 86 6.07 13.86 26.91
N SER A 87 4.78 14.16 27.00
CA SER A 87 4.28 15.27 27.79
C SER A 87 4.07 14.94 29.25
N ASP A 88 4.25 13.72 29.69
CA ASP A 88 4.02 13.23 31.06
C ASP A 88 2.61 13.48 31.60
N LYS A 89 1.67 13.79 30.73
CA LYS A 89 0.28 14.08 31.10
C LYS A 89 -0.66 12.94 30.73
N LEU A 90 -0.10 11.76 30.50
CA LEU A 90 -0.86 10.62 30.04
C LEU A 90 -1.61 9.96 31.22
N SER A 91 -2.90 10.25 31.35
CA SER A 91 -3.76 9.51 32.26
C SER A 91 -4.14 8.17 31.64
N ARG A 92 -4.55 7.20 32.48
CA ARG A 92 -5.03 5.91 32.01
C ARG A 92 -6.16 6.06 30.99
N LYS A 93 -7.11 6.95 31.30
CA LYS A 93 -8.25 7.23 30.42
C LYS A 93 -7.78 7.77 29.07
N ARG A 94 -6.81 8.69 29.08
CA ARG A 94 -6.27 9.29 27.86
C ARG A 94 -5.48 8.27 27.04
N ALA A 95 -4.74 7.39 27.71
CA ALA A 95 -4.00 6.32 27.04
C ALA A 95 -4.95 5.39 26.28
N ILE A 96 -6.06 5.01 26.89
CA ILE A 96 -7.07 4.16 26.23
C ILE A 96 -7.66 4.89 25.02
N SER A 97 -7.99 6.17 25.18
CA SER A 97 -8.54 6.98 24.09
C SER A 97 -7.57 7.06 22.90
N LEU A 98 -6.27 7.25 23.16
CA LEU A 98 -5.24 7.32 22.12
C LEU A 98 -5.07 5.97 21.41
N LEU A 99 -5.13 4.87 22.16
CA LEU A 99 -5.09 3.53 21.57
C LEU A 99 -6.29 3.32 20.64
N GLU A 100 -7.48 3.76 21.04
CA GLU A 100 -8.66 3.69 20.18
C GLU A 100 -8.48 4.50 18.90
N GLU A 101 -7.87 5.69 18.98
CA GLU A 101 -7.58 6.53 17.83
C GLU A 101 -6.64 5.83 16.82
N ILE A 102 -5.70 5.03 17.31
CA ILE A 102 -4.78 4.24 16.48
C ILE A 102 -5.50 3.04 15.89
N PHE A 103 -6.21 2.29 16.73
CA PHE A 103 -6.86 1.05 16.31
C PHE A 103 -8.04 1.27 15.37
N THR A 104 -8.81 2.35 15.55
CA THR A 104 -9.99 2.60 14.73
C THR A 104 -9.64 2.72 13.24
N PRO A 105 -8.67 3.57 12.82
CA PRO A 105 -8.28 3.60 11.40
C PRO A 105 -7.75 2.28 10.91
N PHE A 106 -6.99 1.56 11.75
CA PHE A 106 -6.45 0.25 11.39
C PHE A 106 -7.57 -0.77 11.15
N VAL A 107 -8.53 -0.84 12.06
CA VAL A 107 -9.69 -1.74 11.93
C VAL A 107 -10.51 -1.37 10.69
N MET A 108 -10.76 -0.08 10.46
CA MET A 108 -11.49 0.38 9.28
C MET A 108 -10.76 0.03 7.99
N MET A 109 -9.43 0.13 7.99
CA MET A 109 -8.61 -0.28 6.87
C MET A 109 -8.76 -1.78 6.59
N LEU A 110 -8.72 -2.62 7.64
CA LEU A 110 -8.87 -4.06 7.51
C LEU A 110 -10.29 -4.47 7.08
N ALA A 111 -11.29 -3.66 7.39
CA ALA A 111 -12.69 -3.95 7.06
C ALA A 111 -13.05 -3.57 5.62
N SER A 112 -12.21 -2.82 4.90
CA SER A 112 -12.46 -2.47 3.51
C SER A 112 -12.06 -3.63 2.59
N ASN A 113 -12.65 -3.69 1.39
CA ASN A 113 -12.31 -4.72 0.41
C ASN A 113 -10.83 -4.70 0.02
N ASP A 114 -10.27 -3.50 -0.06
CA ASP A 114 -8.85 -3.35 -0.42
C ASP A 114 -7.93 -3.89 0.67
N SER A 115 -8.32 -3.75 1.92
CA SER A 115 -7.50 -4.20 3.04
C SER A 115 -7.46 -5.72 3.17
N GLU A 116 -8.48 -6.42 2.71
CA GLU A 116 -8.44 -7.87 2.66
C GLU A 116 -7.30 -8.36 1.79
N THR A 117 -7.08 -7.69 0.66
CA THR A 117 -5.95 -7.96 -0.23
C THR A 117 -4.62 -7.67 0.47
N TRP A 118 -4.54 -6.58 1.21
CA TRP A 118 -3.31 -6.22 1.94
C TRP A 118 -2.95 -7.25 3.02
N ALA A 119 -3.94 -7.73 3.75
CA ALA A 119 -3.72 -8.75 4.78
C ALA A 119 -3.14 -10.03 4.19
N ARG A 120 -3.55 -10.40 2.99
CA ARG A 120 -3.04 -11.58 2.30
C ARG A 120 -1.67 -11.35 1.67
N PHE A 121 -1.34 -10.09 1.34
CA PHE A 121 -0.07 -9.73 0.72
C PHE A 121 1.11 -10.08 1.62
N THR A 122 0.97 -9.86 2.90
CA THR A 122 2.00 -10.22 3.87
C THR A 122 1.88 -11.69 4.25
#